data_6db25193fa73eb37e8a1ad43b2423142
#
_entry.id   6db25193fa73eb37e8a1ad43b2423142
#
_cell.length_a   1.000
_cell.length_b   1.000
_cell.length_c   1.000
_cell.angle_alpha   90.00
_cell.angle_beta   90.00
_cell.angle_gamma   90.00
#
_symmetry.space_group_name_H-M   'P 1'
#
loop_
_entity.id
_entity.type
_entity.pdbx_description
1 polymer ?
#
loop_
_entity_poly.entity_id
_entity_poly.type
_entity_poly.pdbx_seq_one_letter_code
_entity_poly.pdbx_strand_id
1 'polypeptide(L)'
;MKKLILLVALGLTGCATPVPVTVKFPDAPKDLLITCANLDKVQATEENLSEMMKVVVKNYGLYHECKLKVDSWIEWHTKQKEVLDAIK
;
A
#
# COMPACT_ATOMS: atom_id res chain seq x y z
N MET A 1 25.17 -49.80 -23.63
CA MET A 1 24.20 -49.49 -22.58
C MET A 1 24.77 -48.64 -21.41
N LYS A 2 25.98 -48.87 -20.99
CA LYS A 2 26.60 -48.09 -19.94
C LYS A 2 26.78 -46.60 -20.30
N LYS A 3 27.03 -46.28 -21.57
CA LYS A 3 27.20 -44.94 -22.06
C LYS A 3 25.86 -44.15 -22.09
N LEU A 4 24.75 -44.82 -22.26
CA LEU A 4 23.43 -44.23 -22.30
C LEU A 4 22.94 -43.82 -20.90
N ILE A 5 23.27 -44.63 -19.88
CA ILE A 5 22.96 -44.36 -18.49
C ILE A 5 23.76 -43.12 -17.97
N LEU A 6 24.98 -42.99 -18.43
CA LEU A 6 25.83 -41.86 -18.06
C LEU A 6 25.31 -40.52 -18.64
N LEU A 7 24.76 -40.55 -19.85
CA LEU A 7 24.13 -39.37 -20.49
C LEU A 7 22.85 -38.96 -19.78
N VAL A 8 22.05 -39.91 -19.32
CA VAL A 8 20.81 -39.62 -18.57
C VAL A 8 21.13 -39.02 -17.20
N ALA A 9 22.18 -39.51 -16.54
CA ALA A 9 22.62 -38.95 -15.25
C ALA A 9 23.11 -37.51 -15.36
N LEU A 10 23.76 -37.15 -16.46
CA LEU A 10 24.23 -35.78 -16.70
C LEU A 10 23.07 -34.80 -16.99
N GLY A 11 21.99 -35.31 -17.57
CA GLY A 11 20.82 -34.47 -17.83
C GLY A 11 20.00 -34.08 -16.60
N LEU A 12 20.14 -34.84 -15.51
CA LEU A 12 19.40 -34.58 -14.26
C LEU A 12 20.07 -33.57 -13.33
N THR A 13 21.33 -33.22 -13.58
CA THR A 13 22.08 -32.30 -12.71
C THR A 13 21.92 -30.82 -13.07
N GLY A 14 21.23 -30.50 -14.19
CA GLY A 14 21.12 -29.13 -14.69
C GLY A 14 20.00 -28.28 -14.09
N CYS A 15 19.14 -28.86 -13.24
CA CYS A 15 17.94 -28.16 -12.77
C CYS A 15 17.96 -27.78 -11.28
N ALA A 16 19.12 -27.85 -10.63
CA ALA A 16 19.19 -27.76 -9.17
C ALA A 16 19.74 -26.44 -8.63
N THR A 17 19.90 -25.41 -9.46
CA THR A 17 20.37 -24.09 -8.97
C THR A 17 19.14 -23.22 -8.64
N PRO A 18 18.84 -22.99 -7.34
CA PRO A 18 17.76 -22.08 -6.98
C PRO A 18 18.16 -20.64 -7.35
N VAL A 19 17.31 -19.97 -8.11
CA VAL A 19 17.48 -18.56 -8.40
C VAL A 19 17.08 -17.78 -7.14
N PRO A 20 17.98 -16.97 -6.56
CA PRO A 20 17.60 -16.17 -5.39
C PRO A 20 16.52 -15.17 -5.76
N VAL A 21 15.35 -15.31 -5.13
CA VAL A 21 14.23 -14.39 -5.31
C VAL A 21 14.42 -13.24 -4.34
N THR A 22 14.79 -12.07 -4.84
CA THR A 22 14.83 -10.86 -4.03
C THR A 22 13.40 -10.32 -3.90
N VAL A 23 12.87 -10.39 -2.70
CA VAL A 23 11.54 -9.81 -2.41
C VAL A 23 11.74 -8.32 -2.23
N LYS A 24 11.30 -7.55 -3.21
CA LYS A 24 11.32 -6.10 -3.14
C LYS A 24 10.05 -5.61 -2.47
N PHE A 25 10.18 -4.64 -1.57
CA PHE A 25 9.02 -4.04 -0.94
C PHE A 25 8.19 -3.31 -2.01
N PRO A 26 6.87 -3.56 -2.08
CA PRO A 26 6.04 -2.95 -3.10
C PRO A 26 5.91 -1.45 -2.90
N ASP A 27 5.82 -0.72 -4.00
CA ASP A 27 5.59 0.72 -3.96
C ASP A 27 4.15 1.01 -3.54
N ALA A 28 3.98 2.01 -2.70
CA ALA A 28 2.64 2.45 -2.29
C ALA A 28 1.90 3.11 -3.46
N PRO A 29 0.57 2.97 -3.53
CA PRO A 29 -0.21 3.70 -4.54
C PRO A 29 0.02 5.20 -4.42
N LYS A 30 0.13 5.87 -5.56
CA LYS A 30 0.43 7.32 -5.61
C LYS A 30 -0.62 8.16 -4.89
N ASP A 31 -1.87 7.76 -4.96
CA ASP A 31 -2.98 8.47 -4.31
C ASP A 31 -2.85 8.49 -2.78
N LEU A 32 -2.21 7.46 -2.22
CA LEU A 32 -1.97 7.36 -0.78
C LEU A 32 -0.75 8.19 -0.33
N LEU A 33 0.05 8.68 -1.26
CA LEU A 33 1.25 9.47 -0.95
C LEU A 33 0.97 10.98 -0.90
N ILE A 34 -0.27 11.37 -1.17
CA ILE A 34 -0.70 12.76 -1.13
C ILE A 34 -1.11 13.09 0.31
N THR A 35 -0.59 14.18 0.83
CA THR A 35 -0.96 14.63 2.18
C THR A 35 -2.42 15.08 2.23
N CYS A 36 -2.99 15.03 3.43
CA CYS A 36 -4.34 15.53 3.64
C CYS A 36 -4.39 17.06 3.49
N ALA A 37 -5.51 17.56 3.00
CA ALA A 37 -5.72 19.00 2.94
C ALA A 37 -5.82 19.59 4.34
N ASN A 38 -5.33 20.81 4.50
CA ASN A 38 -5.46 21.52 5.75
C ASN A 38 -6.91 21.93 5.98
N LEU A 39 -7.35 21.85 7.22
CA LEU A 39 -8.65 22.36 7.62
C LEU A 39 -8.65 23.89 7.61
N ASP A 40 -9.76 24.47 7.22
CA ASP A 40 -9.91 25.93 7.28
C ASP A 40 -10.06 26.38 8.73
N LYS A 41 -9.47 27.53 9.01
CA LYS A 41 -9.59 28.14 10.34
C LYS A 41 -10.93 28.84 10.46
N VAL A 42 -11.61 28.60 11.57
CA VAL A 42 -12.81 29.34 11.92
C VAL A 42 -12.37 30.68 12.49
N GLN A 43 -12.74 31.77 11.83
CA GLN A 43 -12.47 33.07 12.39
C GLN A 43 -13.52 33.36 13.49
N ALA A 44 -13.02 33.79 14.64
CA ALA A 44 -13.86 34.00 15.82
C ALA A 44 -14.59 35.35 15.77
N THR A 45 -15.11 35.71 14.62
CA THR A 45 -16.02 36.85 14.49
C THR A 45 -17.43 36.31 14.47
N GLU A 46 -18.10 36.54 15.50
CA GLU A 46 -19.29 35.92 16.01
C GLU A 46 -20.56 36.28 15.31
N GLU A 47 -20.54 37.17 14.31
CA GLU A 47 -21.76 37.72 13.75
C GLU A 47 -22.36 36.88 12.63
N ASN A 48 -21.64 35.84 12.18
CA ASN A 48 -22.15 35.06 11.03
C ASN A 48 -22.09 33.58 11.29
N LEU A 49 -23.08 33.10 12.02
CA LEU A 49 -23.25 31.68 12.32
C LEU A 49 -23.31 30.83 11.03
N SER A 50 -23.91 31.37 9.97
CA SER A 50 -23.99 30.72 8.68
C SER A 50 -22.61 30.45 8.07
N GLU A 51 -21.70 31.42 8.15
CA GLU A 51 -20.33 31.26 7.66
C GLU A 51 -19.54 30.24 8.49
N MET A 52 -19.73 30.26 9.82
CA MET A 52 -19.13 29.26 10.70
C MET A 52 -19.60 27.87 10.34
N MET A 53 -20.88 27.68 10.08
CA MET A 53 -21.45 26.40 9.72
C MET A 53 -20.88 25.88 8.39
N LYS A 54 -20.68 26.76 7.42
CA LYS A 54 -20.05 26.38 6.14
C LYS A 54 -18.64 25.87 6.34
N VAL A 55 -17.83 26.52 7.19
CA VAL A 55 -16.47 26.10 7.49
C VAL A 55 -16.47 24.75 8.21
N VAL A 56 -17.37 24.56 9.16
CA VAL A 56 -17.50 23.31 9.91
C VAL A 56 -17.85 22.16 8.96
N VAL A 57 -18.84 22.36 8.07
CA VAL A 57 -19.26 21.34 7.10
C VAL A 57 -18.10 21.01 6.15
N LYS A 58 -17.40 22.02 5.65
CA LYS A 58 -16.24 21.81 4.77
C LYS A 58 -15.14 21.03 5.47
N ASN A 59 -14.80 21.42 6.70
CA ASN A 59 -13.77 20.72 7.48
C ASN A 59 -14.17 19.28 7.78
N TYR A 60 -15.44 19.03 8.02
CA TYR A 60 -15.95 17.68 8.23
C TYR A 60 -15.73 16.81 7.01
N GLY A 61 -16.00 17.37 5.81
CA GLY A 61 -15.75 16.71 4.54
C GLY A 61 -14.27 16.41 4.33
N LEU A 62 -13.41 17.37 4.61
CA LEU A 62 -11.95 17.19 4.49
C LEU A 62 -11.43 16.12 5.47
N TYR A 63 -11.97 16.09 6.68
CA TYR A 63 -11.64 15.06 7.65
C TYR A 63 -12.02 13.67 7.14
N HIS A 64 -13.22 13.52 6.59
CA HIS A 64 -13.67 12.22 6.07
C HIS A 64 -12.85 11.77 4.88
N GLU A 65 -12.45 12.66 3.99
CA GLU A 65 -11.53 12.33 2.89
C GLU A 65 -10.21 11.81 3.42
N CYS A 66 -9.66 12.48 4.42
CA CYS A 66 -8.41 12.07 5.04
C CYS A 66 -8.56 10.72 5.76
N LYS A 67 -9.68 10.51 6.44
CA LYS A 67 -9.97 9.24 7.11
C LYS A 67 -10.00 8.08 6.12
N LEU A 68 -10.66 8.26 4.98
CA LEU A 68 -10.69 7.25 3.93
C LEU A 68 -9.29 6.91 3.42
N LYS A 69 -8.44 7.92 3.32
CA LYS A 69 -7.05 7.73 2.90
C LYS A 69 -6.27 6.89 3.91
N VAL A 70 -6.43 7.18 5.19
CA VAL A 70 -5.78 6.41 6.26
C VAL A 70 -6.31 4.98 6.30
N ASP A 71 -7.62 4.80 6.16
CA ASP A 71 -8.23 3.46 6.10
C ASP A 71 -7.68 2.67 4.91
N SER A 72 -7.48 3.34 3.77
CA SER A 72 -6.89 2.73 2.56
C SER A 72 -5.44 2.32 2.80
N TRP A 73 -4.66 3.13 3.51
CA TRP A 73 -3.30 2.78 3.91
C TRP A 73 -3.25 1.52 4.76
N ILE A 74 -4.14 1.44 5.74
CA ILE A 74 -4.23 0.30 6.65
C ILE A 74 -4.59 -0.96 5.87
N GLU A 75 -5.57 -0.88 4.97
CA GLU A 75 -5.97 -2.00 4.13
C GLU A 75 -4.83 -2.45 3.22
N TRP A 76 -4.17 -1.50 2.56
CA TRP A 76 -3.03 -1.80 1.69
C TRP A 76 -1.91 -2.49 2.47
N HIS A 77 -1.57 -1.94 3.63
CA HIS A 77 -0.52 -2.50 4.49
C HIS A 77 -0.85 -3.93 4.91
N THR A 78 -2.09 -4.16 5.33
CA THR A 78 -2.55 -5.49 5.75
C THR A 78 -2.45 -6.50 4.61
N LYS A 79 -2.88 -6.13 3.42
CA LYS A 79 -2.81 -6.99 2.23
C LYS A 79 -1.37 -7.30 1.85
N GLN A 80 -0.49 -6.32 1.89
CA GLN A 80 0.92 -6.53 1.56
C GLN A 80 1.58 -7.46 2.57
N LYS A 81 1.25 -7.32 3.84
CA LYS A 81 1.76 -8.19 4.88
C LYS A 81 1.30 -9.64 4.68
N GLU A 82 0.02 -9.83 4.33
CA GLU A 82 -0.51 -11.17 4.03
C GLU A 82 0.21 -11.81 2.86
N VAL A 83 0.46 -11.05 1.80
CA VAL A 83 1.19 -11.54 0.62
C VAL A 83 2.61 -11.94 1.00
N LEU A 84 3.32 -11.11 1.76
CA LEU A 84 4.68 -11.41 2.20
C LEU A 84 4.71 -12.64 3.11
N ASP A 85 3.77 -12.77 4.02
CA ASP A 85 3.69 -13.92 4.93
C ASP A 85 3.40 -15.22 4.16
N ALA A 86 2.62 -15.14 3.07
CA ALA A 86 2.33 -16.29 2.22
C ALA A 86 3.54 -16.77 1.42
N ILE A 87 4.52 -15.89 1.17
CA ILE A 87 5.73 -16.21 0.41
C ILE A 87 6.80 -16.88 1.28
N LYS A 88 6.75 -16.66 2.59
CA LYS A 88 7.75 -17.25 3.52
C LYS A 88 7.66 -18.77 3.61
#